data_0f5dda772e3763d999dead849507ce71
#
_entry.id   0f5dda772e3763d999dead849507ce71
#
_cell.length_a   1.000
_cell.length_b   1.000
_cell.length_c   1.000
_cell.angle_alpha   90.00
_cell.angle_beta   90.00
_cell.angle_gamma   90.00
#
_symmetry.space_group_name_H-M   'P 1'
#
loop_
_entity.id
_entity.type
_entity.pdbx_description
1 polymer ?
#
loop_
_entity_poly.entity_id
_entity_poly.type
_entity_poly.pdbx_seq_one_letter_code
_entity_poly.pdbx_strand_id
1 'polypeptide(L)'
;RWEAAYAAGALTELDKIALYLNFDMIGSPNYYLGVYDANESTFPAPDGVPIPEGSVAVERIFESFYTWADEPYDDSQFSGRSDYQAFIANDIPAGGLFTGAEGVKTDEQQEIWGGTAGDWFDPCYHQACDDLGNVDLHALDVNSDAVAFAVLTFAYSTQDVNGVPGKKVPGRFRIPDPAGPEGTFGP
;
A
#
# COMPACT_ATOMS: atom_id res chain seq x y z
N ARG A 1 10.69 -2.05 -19.75
CA ARG A 1 9.63 -1.70 -20.71
C ARG A 1 9.55 -0.18 -20.92
N TRP A 2 9.43 0.62 -19.87
CA TRP A 2 9.35 2.09 -19.93
C TRP A 2 10.54 2.75 -20.61
N GLU A 3 11.77 2.39 -20.23
CA GLU A 3 12.98 2.95 -20.81
C GLU A 3 13.04 2.76 -22.33
N ALA A 4 12.71 1.54 -22.80
CA ALA A 4 12.72 1.25 -24.23
C ALA A 4 11.63 2.01 -24.99
N ALA A 5 10.42 2.09 -24.44
CA ALA A 5 9.30 2.82 -25.04
C ALA A 5 9.54 4.33 -25.03
N TYR A 6 10.08 4.87 -23.94
CA TYR A 6 10.47 6.27 -23.81
C TYR A 6 11.54 6.66 -24.82
N ALA A 7 12.63 5.86 -24.92
CA ALA A 7 13.73 6.09 -25.85
C ALA A 7 13.27 6.01 -27.32
N ALA A 8 12.28 5.17 -27.62
CA ALA A 8 11.70 5.02 -28.95
C ALA A 8 10.62 6.09 -29.29
N GLY A 9 10.17 6.88 -28.33
CA GLY A 9 9.05 7.82 -28.49
C GLY A 9 7.70 7.13 -28.77
N ALA A 10 7.57 5.86 -28.35
CA ALA A 10 6.44 4.98 -28.71
C ALA A 10 5.57 4.66 -27.50
N LEU A 11 5.40 5.60 -26.54
CA LEU A 11 4.53 5.42 -25.39
C LEU A 11 3.06 5.35 -25.82
N THR A 12 2.37 4.31 -25.38
CA THR A 12 0.90 4.20 -25.44
C THR A 12 0.26 5.02 -24.32
N GLU A 13 -1.08 5.14 -24.30
CA GLU A 13 -1.78 5.83 -23.21
C GLU A 13 -1.55 5.11 -21.86
N LEU A 14 -1.47 3.76 -21.85
CA LEU A 14 -1.15 2.99 -20.63
C LEU A 14 0.29 3.22 -20.15
N ASP A 15 1.22 3.34 -21.07
CA ASP A 15 2.62 3.61 -20.76
C ASP A 15 2.85 5.02 -20.17
N LYS A 16 1.87 5.91 -20.22
CA LYS A 16 1.91 7.23 -19.56
C LYS A 16 1.56 7.16 -18.08
N ILE A 17 1.03 6.05 -17.61
CA ILE A 17 0.73 5.81 -16.19
C ILE A 17 1.98 5.21 -15.55
N ALA A 18 2.63 5.96 -14.69
CA ALA A 18 3.88 5.53 -14.06
C ALA A 18 3.66 4.45 -13.00
N LEU A 19 2.60 4.61 -12.20
CA LEU A 19 2.20 3.72 -11.12
C LEU A 19 0.76 4.03 -10.71
N TYR A 20 0.17 3.12 -9.92
CA TYR A 20 -1.12 3.32 -9.27
C TYR A 20 -0.97 3.22 -7.74
N LEU A 21 -1.46 4.21 -7.01
CA LEU A 21 -1.53 4.17 -5.55
C LEU A 21 -2.96 3.84 -5.13
N ASN A 22 -3.13 2.74 -4.42
CA ASN A 22 -4.43 2.20 -4.00
C ASN A 22 -4.68 2.49 -2.52
N PHE A 23 -5.79 3.13 -2.21
CA PHE A 23 -6.17 3.51 -0.86
C PHE A 23 -7.60 3.06 -0.58
N ASP A 24 -7.76 1.76 -0.51
CA ASP A 24 -9.03 1.10 -0.27
C ASP A 24 -9.11 0.71 1.21
N MET A 25 -10.14 1.23 1.93
CA MET A 25 -10.34 0.95 3.35
C MET A 25 -9.12 1.34 4.21
N ILE A 26 -8.90 2.64 4.38
CA ILE A 26 -7.75 3.18 5.13
C ILE A 26 -8.12 3.72 6.52
N GLY A 27 -9.28 3.36 7.05
CA GLY A 27 -9.79 3.83 8.34
C GLY A 27 -10.77 2.86 8.99
N SER A 28 -10.59 1.54 8.84
CA SER A 28 -11.46 0.52 9.44
C SER A 28 -11.48 0.64 10.97
N PRO A 29 -12.64 0.46 11.63
CA PRO A 29 -12.77 0.74 13.08
C PRO A 29 -11.97 -0.23 13.96
N ASN A 30 -11.70 -1.44 13.47
CA ASN A 30 -10.88 -2.44 14.15
C ASN A 30 -9.60 -2.71 13.36
N TYR A 31 -8.91 -1.66 12.92
CA TYR A 31 -7.84 -1.64 11.93
C TYR A 31 -6.57 -2.41 12.33
N TYR A 32 -5.79 -2.75 11.33
CA TYR A 32 -4.33 -2.83 11.36
C TYR A 32 -3.77 -1.87 10.31
N LEU A 33 -2.49 -1.52 10.38
CA LEU A 33 -1.87 -0.69 9.34
C LEU A 33 -1.14 -1.61 8.36
N GLY A 34 -1.75 -1.81 7.19
CA GLY A 34 -1.28 -2.75 6.19
C GLY A 34 -0.71 -2.09 4.94
N VAL A 35 0.39 -2.64 4.43
CA VAL A 35 1.02 -2.28 3.16
C VAL A 35 0.91 -3.46 2.20
N TYR A 36 0.49 -3.23 0.94
CA TYR A 36 0.42 -4.32 -0.04
C TYR A 36 1.80 -4.92 -0.32
N ASP A 37 1.94 -6.24 -0.02
CA ASP A 37 3.14 -7.06 -0.12
C ASP A 37 3.48 -7.37 -1.59
N ALA A 38 4.25 -6.49 -2.22
CA ALA A 38 4.66 -6.64 -3.60
C ALA A 38 5.92 -7.49 -3.77
N ASN A 39 6.72 -7.61 -2.72
CA ASN A 39 7.91 -8.45 -2.73
C ASN A 39 7.63 -9.91 -2.33
N GLU A 40 6.37 -10.22 -2.01
CA GLU A 40 5.91 -11.54 -1.58
C GLU A 40 6.69 -12.09 -0.38
N SER A 41 7.09 -11.21 0.54
CA SER A 41 7.87 -11.58 1.72
C SER A 41 7.04 -12.37 2.73
N THR A 42 5.76 -12.07 2.82
CA THR A 42 4.79 -12.70 3.73
C THR A 42 3.72 -13.51 2.98
N PHE A 43 3.15 -12.94 1.91
CA PHE A 43 2.05 -13.54 1.17
C PHE A 43 2.40 -13.79 -0.28
N PRO A 44 2.37 -15.04 -0.78
CA PRO A 44 2.45 -15.26 -2.21
C PRO A 44 1.22 -14.67 -2.91
N ALA A 45 1.42 -14.11 -4.10
CA ALA A 45 0.30 -13.67 -4.92
C ALA A 45 -0.56 -14.88 -5.35
N PRO A 46 -1.90 -14.76 -5.30
CA PRO A 46 -2.77 -15.81 -5.82
C PRO A 46 -2.61 -16.00 -7.34
N ASP A 47 -2.97 -17.20 -7.83
CA ASP A 47 -2.97 -17.49 -9.26
C ASP A 47 -3.77 -16.44 -10.05
N GLY A 48 -3.14 -15.86 -11.07
CA GLY A 48 -3.76 -14.85 -11.93
C GLY A 48 -3.72 -13.40 -11.40
N VAL A 49 -3.03 -13.16 -10.29
CA VAL A 49 -2.73 -11.81 -9.76
C VAL A 49 -1.25 -11.51 -10.02
N PRO A 50 -0.89 -10.88 -11.15
CA PRO A 50 0.48 -10.51 -11.43
C PRO A 50 0.92 -9.34 -10.56
N ILE A 51 2.16 -9.34 -10.09
CA ILE A 51 2.76 -8.19 -9.40
C ILE A 51 3.87 -7.62 -10.30
N PRO A 52 3.68 -6.45 -10.92
CA PRO A 52 4.70 -5.80 -11.74
C PRO A 52 5.94 -5.43 -10.91
N GLU A 53 7.14 -5.58 -11.48
CA GLU A 53 8.43 -5.38 -10.79
C GLU A 53 8.52 -4.05 -10.02
N GLY A 54 8.02 -2.95 -10.58
CA GLY A 54 8.05 -1.64 -9.93
C GLY A 54 7.15 -1.51 -8.69
N SER A 55 6.27 -2.48 -8.41
CA SER A 55 5.37 -2.46 -7.23
C SER A 55 6.14 -2.55 -5.92
N VAL A 56 7.27 -3.26 -5.90
CA VAL A 56 8.16 -3.36 -4.72
C VAL A 56 8.70 -1.97 -4.31
N ALA A 57 8.95 -1.08 -5.27
CA ALA A 57 9.38 0.28 -4.93
C ALA A 57 8.24 1.11 -4.33
N VAL A 58 6.99 0.81 -4.68
CA VAL A 58 5.81 1.45 -4.07
C VAL A 58 5.62 0.99 -2.64
N GLU A 59 5.65 -0.33 -2.40
CA GLU A 59 5.63 -0.95 -1.08
C GLU A 59 6.67 -0.30 -0.15
N ARG A 60 7.93 -0.31 -0.56
CA ARG A 60 9.05 0.23 0.22
C ARG A 60 8.84 1.68 0.68
N ILE A 61 8.17 2.51 -0.11
CA ILE A 61 7.90 3.91 0.28
C ILE A 61 6.90 3.98 1.43
N PHE A 62 5.86 3.16 1.45
CA PHE A 62 4.91 3.12 2.55
C PHE A 62 5.52 2.53 3.82
N GLU A 63 6.24 1.44 3.72
CA GLU A 63 7.01 0.86 4.83
C GLU A 63 8.02 1.85 5.43
N SER A 64 8.72 2.59 4.56
CA SER A 64 9.65 3.65 4.99
C SER A 64 8.94 4.77 5.74
N PHE A 65 7.71 5.12 5.33
CA PHE A 65 6.90 6.10 6.04
C PHE A 65 6.56 5.60 7.45
N TYR A 66 6.02 4.40 7.59
CA TYR A 66 5.68 3.85 8.91
C TYR A 66 6.90 3.72 9.81
N THR A 67 8.02 3.27 9.27
CA THR A 67 9.31 3.24 9.99
C THR A 67 9.73 4.63 10.48
N TRP A 68 9.55 5.67 9.65
CA TRP A 68 9.86 7.05 10.04
C TRP A 68 8.89 7.60 11.07
N ALA A 69 7.61 7.26 10.96
CA ALA A 69 6.55 7.70 11.85
C ALA A 69 6.58 6.96 13.21
N ASP A 70 7.40 5.92 13.35
CA ASP A 70 7.42 5.01 14.52
C ASP A 70 6.06 4.32 14.72
N GLU A 71 5.39 3.99 13.60
CA GLU A 71 4.12 3.27 13.57
C GLU A 71 4.35 1.82 13.16
N PRO A 72 3.81 0.84 13.90
CA PRO A 72 3.86 -0.57 13.51
C PRO A 72 3.02 -0.80 12.26
N TYR A 73 3.53 -1.60 11.33
CA TYR A 73 2.81 -2.00 10.12
C TYR A 73 2.96 -3.49 9.85
N ASP A 74 2.11 -4.02 8.99
CA ASP A 74 2.13 -5.40 8.56
C ASP A 74 1.89 -5.51 7.05
N ASP A 75 2.17 -6.67 6.49
CA ASP A 75 1.91 -6.93 5.07
C ASP A 75 0.44 -7.21 4.80
N SER A 76 -0.04 -6.77 3.65
CA SER A 76 -1.35 -7.05 3.10
C SER A 76 -1.24 -7.77 1.77
N GLN A 77 -1.95 -8.88 1.60
CA GLN A 77 -1.89 -9.66 0.37
C GLN A 77 -2.47 -8.91 -0.84
N PHE A 78 -1.80 -8.99 -1.98
CA PHE A 78 -2.39 -8.66 -3.28
C PHE A 78 -3.43 -9.72 -3.66
N SER A 79 -4.63 -9.62 -3.10
CA SER A 79 -5.71 -10.60 -3.27
C SER A 79 -6.44 -10.50 -4.62
N GLY A 80 -6.23 -9.41 -5.38
CA GLY A 80 -6.98 -9.09 -6.59
C GLY A 80 -8.36 -8.46 -6.35
N ARG A 81 -8.71 -8.13 -5.10
CA ARG A 81 -10.05 -7.67 -4.70
C ARG A 81 -10.16 -6.16 -4.53
N SER A 82 -9.32 -5.38 -5.18
CA SER A 82 -9.35 -3.91 -5.13
C SER A 82 -9.00 -3.32 -6.50
N ASP A 83 -9.14 -2.02 -6.66
CA ASP A 83 -8.98 -1.29 -7.92
C ASP A 83 -7.61 -1.46 -8.58
N TYR A 84 -6.57 -1.74 -7.78
CA TYR A 84 -5.23 -2.01 -8.31
C TYR A 84 -5.22 -3.18 -9.31
N GLN A 85 -6.18 -4.11 -9.24
CA GLN A 85 -6.21 -5.30 -10.11
C GLN A 85 -6.21 -4.93 -11.60
N ALA A 86 -6.95 -3.91 -11.98
CA ALA A 86 -6.98 -3.45 -13.37
C ALA A 86 -5.64 -2.90 -13.85
N PHE A 87 -4.86 -2.29 -12.95
CA PHE A 87 -3.55 -1.70 -13.26
C PHE A 87 -2.48 -2.79 -13.36
N ILE A 88 -2.37 -3.67 -12.37
CA ILE A 88 -1.38 -4.74 -12.39
C ILE A 88 -1.60 -5.73 -13.55
N ALA A 89 -2.86 -6.02 -13.90
CA ALA A 89 -3.20 -6.84 -15.06
C ALA A 89 -2.73 -6.23 -16.41
N ASN A 90 -2.46 -4.93 -16.43
CA ASN A 90 -1.91 -4.20 -17.58
C ASN A 90 -0.42 -3.85 -17.41
N ASP A 91 0.29 -4.52 -16.48
CA ASP A 91 1.72 -4.34 -16.23
C ASP A 91 2.06 -2.91 -15.71
N ILE A 92 1.10 -2.28 -15.02
CA ILE A 92 1.29 -0.99 -14.35
C ILE A 92 1.58 -1.26 -12.88
N PRO A 93 2.77 -0.85 -12.37
CA PRO A 93 3.12 -1.02 -10.96
C PRO A 93 2.07 -0.39 -10.04
N ALA A 94 1.70 -1.11 -9.00
CA ALA A 94 0.74 -0.63 -8.02
C ALA A 94 1.16 -1.01 -6.60
N GLY A 95 0.66 -0.29 -5.63
CA GLY A 95 0.79 -0.55 -4.21
C GLY A 95 -0.06 0.41 -3.43
N GLY A 96 -0.05 0.31 -2.13
CA GLY A 96 -0.87 1.19 -1.30
C GLY A 96 -1.11 0.62 0.09
N LEU A 97 -2.19 1.08 0.70
CA LEU A 97 -2.52 0.85 2.10
C LEU A 97 -3.85 0.12 2.22
N PHE A 98 -4.00 -0.61 3.32
CA PHE A 98 -5.22 -1.32 3.68
C PHE A 98 -5.33 -1.44 5.20
N THR A 99 -6.54 -1.35 5.74
CA THR A 99 -6.78 -1.47 7.20
C THR A 99 -7.68 -2.64 7.57
N GLY A 100 -7.95 -3.51 6.61
CA GLY A 100 -8.79 -4.69 6.79
C GLY A 100 -10.26 -4.46 6.44
N ALA A 101 -10.93 -5.52 6.01
CA ALA A 101 -12.35 -5.56 5.67
C ALA A 101 -13.07 -6.59 6.54
N GLU A 102 -13.63 -7.65 5.93
CA GLU A 102 -14.31 -8.76 6.61
C GLU A 102 -13.34 -9.79 7.24
N GLY A 103 -12.04 -9.58 7.13
CA GLY A 103 -11.05 -10.39 7.83
C GLY A 103 -11.18 -10.26 9.34
N VAL A 104 -10.74 -11.27 10.07
CA VAL A 104 -10.84 -11.35 11.53
C VAL A 104 -9.51 -10.95 12.14
N LYS A 105 -9.54 -10.00 13.08
CA LYS A 105 -8.35 -9.56 13.82
C LYS A 105 -7.84 -10.68 14.73
N THR A 106 -6.54 -10.90 14.75
CA THR A 106 -5.89 -11.87 15.62
C THR A 106 -5.60 -11.30 17.00
N ASP A 107 -5.25 -12.18 17.98
CA ASP A 107 -4.80 -11.74 19.30
C ASP A 107 -3.50 -10.91 19.21
N GLU A 108 -2.56 -11.30 18.35
CA GLU A 108 -1.31 -10.59 18.11
C GLU A 108 -1.56 -9.20 17.52
N GLN A 109 -2.46 -9.10 16.55
CA GLN A 109 -2.84 -7.82 15.94
C GLN A 109 -3.55 -6.91 16.97
N GLN A 110 -4.32 -7.48 17.88
CA GLN A 110 -4.90 -6.71 18.99
C GLN A 110 -3.81 -6.17 19.94
N GLU A 111 -2.77 -6.95 20.22
CA GLU A 111 -1.65 -6.50 21.07
C GLU A 111 -0.92 -5.29 20.44
N ILE A 112 -0.81 -5.26 19.11
CA ILE A 112 -0.09 -4.19 18.38
C ILE A 112 -0.98 -2.94 18.19
N TRP A 113 -2.18 -3.11 17.64
CA TRP A 113 -3.06 -2.00 17.22
C TRP A 113 -4.29 -1.78 18.09
N GLY A 114 -4.45 -2.54 19.19
CA GLY A 114 -5.67 -2.47 20.00
C GLY A 114 -6.89 -3.06 19.28
N GLY A 115 -8.07 -2.61 19.65
CA GLY A 115 -9.33 -3.12 19.10
C GLY A 115 -9.76 -4.46 19.74
N THR A 116 -10.41 -5.33 18.97
CA THR A 116 -10.99 -6.59 19.48
C THR A 116 -10.59 -7.75 18.58
N ALA A 117 -9.80 -8.68 19.12
CA ALA A 117 -9.52 -9.96 18.46
C ALA A 117 -10.78 -10.82 18.32
N GLY A 118 -10.86 -11.57 17.24
CA GLY A 118 -12.04 -12.39 16.93
C GLY A 118 -13.16 -11.64 16.20
N ASP A 119 -13.12 -10.31 16.14
CA ASP A 119 -14.06 -9.49 15.39
C ASP A 119 -13.47 -9.12 14.00
N TRP A 120 -14.35 -8.78 13.06
CA TRP A 120 -13.93 -8.24 11.77
C TRP A 120 -13.16 -6.93 11.93
N PHE A 121 -12.25 -6.65 11.00
CA PHE A 121 -11.60 -5.34 10.93
C PHE A 121 -12.62 -4.24 10.67
N ASP A 122 -13.60 -4.51 9.82
CA ASP A 122 -14.72 -3.62 9.55
C ASP A 122 -16.07 -4.37 9.59
N PRO A 123 -16.80 -4.30 10.71
CA PRO A 123 -18.09 -4.99 10.86
C PRO A 123 -19.20 -4.38 9.98
N CYS A 124 -19.01 -3.16 9.46
CA CYS A 124 -19.95 -2.49 8.58
C CYS A 124 -19.57 -2.58 7.09
N TYR A 125 -18.53 -3.35 6.75
CA TYR A 125 -18.08 -3.54 5.39
C TYR A 125 -19.23 -3.88 4.43
N HIS A 126 -19.44 -3.06 3.39
CA HIS A 126 -20.53 -3.14 2.41
C HIS A 126 -21.95 -3.10 3.03
N GLN A 127 -22.13 -2.45 4.18
CA GLN A 127 -23.41 -2.35 4.86
C GLN A 127 -23.84 -0.88 5.06
N ALA A 128 -25.10 -0.68 5.40
CA ALA A 128 -25.65 0.67 5.60
C ALA A 128 -25.10 1.39 6.85
N CYS A 129 -24.45 0.66 7.75
CA CYS A 129 -23.81 1.24 8.94
C CYS A 129 -22.38 1.75 8.67
N ASP A 130 -21.86 1.56 7.46
CA ASP A 130 -20.57 2.12 7.04
C ASP A 130 -20.73 3.61 6.74
N ASP A 131 -20.65 4.38 7.80
CA ASP A 131 -20.75 5.83 7.81
C ASP A 131 -19.56 6.46 8.58
N LEU A 132 -19.55 7.77 8.74
CA LEU A 132 -18.49 8.47 9.46
C LEU A 132 -18.29 7.96 10.90
N GLY A 133 -19.32 7.40 11.53
CA GLY A 133 -19.23 6.79 12.87
C GLY A 133 -18.49 5.45 12.88
N ASN A 134 -18.30 4.83 11.71
CA ASN A 134 -17.56 3.57 11.52
C ASN A 134 -16.09 3.79 11.13
N VAL A 135 -15.59 5.02 11.16
CA VAL A 135 -14.21 5.35 10.78
C VAL A 135 -13.34 5.52 12.01
N ASP A 136 -12.22 4.80 12.08
CA ASP A 136 -11.16 5.08 13.04
C ASP A 136 -10.35 6.29 12.57
N LEU A 137 -10.40 7.37 13.35
CA LEU A 137 -9.77 8.64 12.97
C LEU A 137 -8.25 8.62 13.14
N HIS A 138 -7.69 7.78 14.00
CA HIS A 138 -6.24 7.63 14.12
C HIS A 138 -5.68 6.91 12.91
N ALA A 139 -6.26 5.76 12.52
CA ALA A 139 -5.85 5.05 11.33
C ALA A 139 -5.96 5.92 10.06
N LEU A 140 -7.05 6.69 9.94
CA LEU A 140 -7.24 7.62 8.83
C LEU A 140 -6.19 8.74 8.82
N ASP A 141 -5.84 9.31 9.96
CA ASP A 141 -4.84 10.37 10.09
C ASP A 141 -3.46 9.89 9.67
N VAL A 142 -2.99 8.78 10.26
CA VAL A 142 -1.70 8.16 9.93
C VAL A 142 -1.62 7.79 8.45
N ASN A 143 -2.66 7.15 7.91
CA ASN A 143 -2.70 6.76 6.51
C ASN A 143 -2.75 7.98 5.56
N SER A 144 -3.42 9.07 5.95
CA SER A 144 -3.44 10.30 5.16
C SER A 144 -2.05 10.93 5.04
N ASP A 145 -1.26 10.88 6.10
CA ASP A 145 0.13 11.34 6.08
C ASP A 145 1.02 10.41 5.23
N ALA A 146 0.80 9.09 5.30
CA ALA A 146 1.48 8.12 4.43
C ALA A 146 1.17 8.38 2.94
N VAL A 147 -0.10 8.66 2.62
CA VAL A 147 -0.54 9.04 1.26
C VAL A 147 0.18 10.31 0.80
N ALA A 148 0.22 11.35 1.64
CA ALA A 148 0.89 12.60 1.31
C ALA A 148 2.40 12.40 1.07
N PHE A 149 3.05 11.58 1.90
CA PHE A 149 4.46 11.22 1.77
C PHE A 149 4.74 10.49 0.46
N ALA A 150 3.96 9.47 0.12
CA ALA A 150 4.11 8.68 -1.11
C ALA A 150 3.86 9.54 -2.35
N VAL A 151 2.77 10.33 -2.38
CA VAL A 151 2.44 11.22 -3.50
C VAL A 151 3.56 12.24 -3.71
N LEU A 152 4.08 12.86 -2.64
CA LEU A 152 5.19 13.80 -2.75
C LEU A 152 6.44 13.11 -3.33
N THR A 153 6.78 11.94 -2.83
CA THR A 153 7.96 11.19 -3.26
C THR A 153 7.90 10.85 -4.74
N PHE A 154 6.80 10.25 -5.19
CA PHE A 154 6.64 9.84 -6.59
C PHE A 154 6.40 11.00 -7.55
N ALA A 155 5.84 12.12 -7.10
CA ALA A 155 5.76 13.33 -7.90
C ALA A 155 7.15 13.92 -8.25
N TYR A 156 8.15 13.66 -7.40
CA TYR A 156 9.53 14.05 -7.69
C TYR A 156 10.30 13.02 -8.50
N SER A 157 10.11 11.73 -8.24
CA SER A 157 10.83 10.67 -8.95
C SER A 157 10.06 9.35 -8.93
N THR A 158 9.91 8.74 -10.11
CA THR A 158 9.46 7.36 -10.28
C THR A 158 10.60 6.45 -10.72
N GLN A 159 11.85 6.88 -10.53
CA GLN A 159 13.03 6.16 -11.06
C GLN A 159 13.12 4.73 -10.54
N ASP A 160 12.81 4.51 -9.25
CA ASP A 160 12.88 3.17 -8.64
C ASP A 160 11.70 2.28 -9.06
N VAL A 161 10.61 2.88 -9.58
CA VAL A 161 9.43 2.17 -10.08
C VAL A 161 9.58 1.75 -11.54
N ASN A 162 10.07 2.64 -12.40
CA ASN A 162 10.01 2.45 -13.86
C ASN A 162 11.29 2.86 -14.60
N GLY A 163 12.37 3.20 -13.89
CA GLY A 163 13.65 3.60 -14.46
C GLY A 163 13.69 5.04 -15.02
N VAL A 164 12.58 5.78 -15.00
CA VAL A 164 12.57 7.16 -15.52
C VAL A 164 13.24 8.11 -14.54
N PRO A 165 14.35 8.77 -14.92
CA PRO A 165 15.07 9.67 -14.03
C PRO A 165 14.19 10.83 -13.53
N GLY A 166 14.16 11.00 -12.21
CA GLY A 166 13.41 12.05 -11.55
C GLY A 166 14.29 13.10 -10.88
N LYS A 167 13.70 13.84 -9.96
CA LYS A 167 14.37 14.85 -9.14
C LYS A 167 14.37 14.41 -7.68
N LYS A 168 15.34 14.86 -6.91
CA LYS A 168 15.32 14.66 -5.47
C LYS A 168 14.24 15.54 -4.83
N VAL A 169 13.54 14.99 -3.84
CA VAL A 169 12.68 15.76 -2.95
C VAL A 169 13.53 16.84 -2.27
N PRO A 170 13.10 18.12 -2.29
CA PRO A 170 13.86 19.21 -1.68
C PRO A 170 14.06 19.00 -0.17
N GLY A 171 15.19 19.49 0.35
CA GLY A 171 15.48 19.46 1.77
C GLY A 171 16.62 18.49 2.14
N ARG A 172 16.73 18.22 3.44
CA ARG A 172 17.76 17.33 4.01
C ARG A 172 17.19 15.99 4.49
N PHE A 173 15.89 15.82 4.39
CA PHE A 173 15.23 14.58 4.77
C PHE A 173 15.74 13.41 3.90
N ARG A 174 16.00 12.30 4.55
CA ARG A 174 16.33 11.05 3.87
C ARG A 174 15.26 10.04 4.23
N ILE A 175 14.70 9.41 3.22
CA ILE A 175 13.78 8.30 3.39
C ILE A 175 14.55 7.18 4.09
N PRO A 176 14.11 6.70 5.27
CA PRO A 176 14.79 5.59 5.95
C PRO A 176 14.60 4.27 5.18
N ASP A 177 15.44 3.30 5.46
CA ASP A 177 15.17 1.93 5.05
C ASP A 177 14.04 1.36 5.92
N PRO A 178 13.14 0.54 5.36
CA PRO A 178 12.07 -0.12 6.12
C PRO A 178 12.61 -0.95 7.28
N ALA A 179 11.92 -0.92 8.42
CA ALA A 179 12.22 -1.76 9.58
C ALA A 179 11.79 -3.22 9.37
N GLY A 180 10.83 -3.44 8.49
CA GLY A 180 10.14 -4.69 8.27
C GLY A 180 8.78 -4.76 8.98
N PRO A 181 7.86 -5.62 8.53
CA PRO A 181 6.57 -5.80 9.17
C PRO A 181 6.70 -6.35 10.59
N GLU A 182 5.78 -5.96 11.49
CA GLU A 182 5.82 -6.35 12.91
C GLU A 182 5.48 -7.82 13.14
N GLY A 183 4.73 -8.45 12.24
CA GLY A 183 4.36 -9.84 12.34
C GLY A 183 4.18 -10.51 10.99
N THR A 184 4.40 -11.83 10.96
CA THR A 184 3.98 -12.70 9.87
C THR A 184 2.66 -13.33 10.28
N PHE A 185 1.56 -12.61 10.11
CA PHE A 185 0.24 -13.14 10.39
C PHE A 185 -0.25 -13.88 9.12
N GLY A 186 -0.40 -15.19 9.23
CA GLY A 186 -0.95 -16.00 8.15
C GLY A 186 -2.37 -15.57 7.76
N PRO A 187 -2.81 -15.92 6.55
CA PRO A 187 -4.13 -15.56 6.04
C PRO A 187 -5.26 -16.14 6.86
#